data_cefbf95830dad446e5173d4ea45949cc
#
_entry.id   cefbf95830dad446e5173d4ea45949cc
#
_cell.length_a   1.000
_cell.length_b   1.000
_cell.length_c   1.000
_cell.angle_alpha   90.00
_cell.angle_beta   90.00
_cell.angle_gamma   90.00
#
_symmetry.space_group_name_H-M   'P 1'
#
loop_
_entity.id
_entity.type
_entity.pdbx_description
1 polymer ?
#
loop_
_entity_poly.entity_id
_entity_poly.type
_entity_poly.pdbx_seq_one_letter_code
_entity_poly.pdbx_strand_id
1 'polypeptide(L)'
;MVYVEYRGELAGLTGVPGEALEAARVKDVLRHIKNAYGAEAHRHAKKMLVVVDRKSVTLLQNFNTPLHDGARVGFLPICGGG
;
A
#
# COMPACT_ATOMS: atom_id res chain seq x y z
N MET A 1 12.51 4.96 -6.86
CA MET A 1 11.30 4.22 -7.26
C MET A 1 11.01 3.12 -6.23
N VAL A 2 9.76 2.92 -5.91
CA VAL A 2 9.35 1.87 -4.98
C VAL A 2 8.46 0.86 -5.69
N TYR A 3 8.37 -0.35 -5.12
CA TYR A 3 7.57 -1.43 -5.68
C TYR A 3 6.42 -1.71 -4.73
N VAL A 4 5.20 -1.65 -5.25
CA VAL A 4 3.98 -1.79 -4.45
C VAL A 4 3.28 -3.08 -4.85
N GLU A 5 2.86 -3.86 -3.86
CA GLU A 5 2.14 -5.11 -4.08
C GLU A 5 0.73 -4.99 -3.52
N TYR A 6 -0.24 -5.34 -4.34
CA TYR A 6 -1.66 -5.32 -3.96
C TYR A 6 -2.15 -6.74 -3.83
N ARG A 7 -2.73 -7.07 -2.68
CA ARG A 7 -3.24 -8.41 -2.43
C ARG A 7 -4.71 -8.39 -2.08
N GLY A 8 -5.35 -9.56 -2.18
CA GLY A 8 -6.75 -9.73 -1.85
C GLY A 8 -7.65 -8.89 -2.74
N GLU A 9 -8.68 -8.32 -2.15
CA GLU A 9 -9.65 -7.53 -2.90
C GLU A 9 -9.04 -6.29 -3.53
N LEU A 10 -7.97 -5.76 -2.94
CA LEU A 10 -7.34 -4.56 -3.48
C LEU A 10 -6.80 -4.83 -4.88
N ALA A 11 -6.24 -6.02 -5.12
CA ALA A 11 -5.77 -6.38 -6.46
C ALA A 11 -6.91 -6.34 -7.49
N GLY A 12 -8.11 -6.75 -7.08
CA GLY A 12 -9.28 -6.66 -7.94
C GLY A 12 -9.71 -5.21 -8.20
N LEU A 13 -9.60 -4.36 -7.19
CA LEU A 13 -9.98 -2.95 -7.33
C LEU A 13 -8.99 -2.15 -8.17
N THR A 14 -7.72 -2.52 -8.13
CA THR A 14 -6.68 -1.85 -8.93
C THR A 14 -6.55 -2.45 -10.33
N GLY A 15 -6.92 -3.71 -10.48
CA GLY A 15 -6.77 -4.44 -11.73
C GLY A 15 -5.36 -4.92 -12.00
N VAL A 16 -4.44 -4.72 -11.06
CA VAL A 16 -3.05 -5.18 -11.19
C VAL A 16 -2.59 -5.76 -9.86
N PRO A 17 -1.69 -6.77 -9.86
CA PRO A 17 -1.18 -7.35 -8.62
C PRO A 17 -0.13 -6.47 -7.95
N GLY A 18 0.43 -5.52 -8.67
CA GLY A 18 1.44 -4.63 -8.15
C GLY A 18 1.97 -3.72 -9.24
N GLU A 19 2.81 -2.77 -8.85
CA GLU A 19 3.39 -1.82 -9.79
C GLU A 19 4.55 -1.08 -9.15
N ALA A 20 5.40 -0.52 -9.99
CA ALA A 20 6.47 0.36 -9.55
C ALA A 20 6.01 1.81 -9.70
N LEU A 21 6.33 2.63 -8.71
CA LEU A 21 5.96 4.05 -8.79
C LEU A 21 6.91 4.91 -7.95
N GLU A 22 6.83 6.22 -8.14
CA GLU A 22 7.59 7.15 -7.35
C GLU A 22 6.80 7.54 -6.11
N ALA A 23 7.41 7.38 -4.96
CA ALA A 23 6.80 7.77 -3.69
C ALA A 23 7.88 8.00 -2.66
N ALA A 24 7.78 9.06 -1.91
CA ALA A 24 8.71 9.37 -0.84
C ALA A 24 8.25 8.79 0.50
N ARG A 25 6.94 8.62 0.68
CA ARG A 25 6.34 8.10 1.90
C ARG A 25 5.16 7.21 1.57
N VAL A 26 4.74 6.40 2.53
CA VAL A 26 3.58 5.51 2.33
C VAL A 26 2.34 6.30 1.93
N LYS A 27 2.14 7.48 2.51
CA LYS A 27 0.98 8.30 2.13
C LYS A 27 0.96 8.69 0.67
N ASP A 28 2.11 8.78 0.03
CA ASP A 28 2.19 9.07 -1.41
C ASP A 28 1.68 7.89 -2.23
N VAL A 29 1.95 6.66 -1.75
CA VAL A 29 1.42 5.45 -2.38
C VAL A 29 -0.10 5.46 -2.27
N LEU A 30 -0.64 5.79 -1.10
CA LEU A 30 -2.09 5.86 -0.90
C LEU A 30 -2.72 6.93 -1.79
N ARG A 31 -2.06 8.06 -1.96
CA ARG A 31 -2.54 9.12 -2.86
C ARG A 31 -2.57 8.63 -4.29
N HIS A 32 -1.53 7.88 -4.70
CA HIS A 32 -1.50 7.28 -6.04
C HIS A 32 -2.67 6.35 -6.24
N ILE A 33 -2.97 5.49 -5.26
CA ILE A 33 -4.09 4.56 -5.35
C ILE A 33 -5.39 5.31 -5.55
N LYS A 34 -5.60 6.39 -4.80
CA LYS A 34 -6.80 7.20 -4.94
C LYS A 34 -6.91 7.82 -6.32
N ASN A 35 -5.81 8.39 -6.81
CA ASN A 35 -5.81 9.10 -8.09
C ASN A 35 -5.94 8.16 -9.28
N ALA A 36 -5.31 6.98 -9.20
CA ALA A 36 -5.29 6.05 -10.32
C ALA A 36 -6.49 5.08 -10.32
N TYR A 37 -6.98 4.71 -9.15
CA TYR A 37 -7.97 3.63 -9.02
C TYR A 37 -9.26 4.03 -8.32
N GLY A 38 -9.30 5.21 -7.74
CA GLY A 38 -10.52 5.75 -7.17
C GLY A 38 -10.63 5.64 -5.66
N ALA A 39 -11.71 6.24 -5.14
CA ALA A 39 -11.91 6.38 -3.70
C ALA A 39 -12.16 5.04 -3.01
N GLU A 40 -12.80 4.10 -3.68
CA GLU A 40 -13.09 2.79 -3.10
C GLU A 40 -11.80 2.02 -2.84
N ALA A 41 -10.91 1.98 -3.84
CA ALA A 41 -9.62 1.34 -3.69
C ALA A 41 -8.81 1.99 -2.56
N HIS A 42 -8.85 3.31 -2.50
CA HIS A 42 -8.16 4.06 -1.46
C HIS A 42 -8.67 3.72 -0.07
N ARG A 43 -10.00 3.69 0.12
CA ARG A 43 -10.58 3.33 1.41
C ARG A 43 -10.21 1.91 1.82
N HIS A 44 -10.25 0.99 0.86
CA HIS A 44 -9.90 -0.40 1.12
C HIS A 44 -8.44 -0.52 1.55
N ALA A 45 -7.54 0.14 0.81
CA ALA A 45 -6.10 0.10 1.11
C ALA A 45 -5.80 0.62 2.51
N LYS A 46 -6.49 1.67 2.96
CA LYS A 46 -6.26 2.25 4.27
C LYS A 46 -6.62 1.31 5.42
N LYS A 47 -7.44 0.31 5.16
CA LYS A 47 -7.87 -0.66 6.18
C LYS A 47 -7.04 -1.93 6.16
N MET A 48 -6.13 -2.06 5.21
CA MET A 48 -5.29 -3.25 5.09
C MET A 48 -4.05 -3.15 5.96
N LEU A 49 -3.42 -4.29 6.18
CA LEU A 49 -2.10 -4.31 6.80
C LEU A 49 -1.09 -3.78 5.77
N VAL A 50 -0.41 -2.71 6.11
CA VAL A 50 0.60 -2.13 5.23
C VAL A 50 1.98 -2.45 5.79
N VAL A 51 2.83 -3.05 4.96
CA VAL A 51 4.19 -3.40 5.35
C VAL A 51 5.17 -2.71 4.41
N VAL A 52 6.32 -2.32 4.96
CA VAL A 52 7.43 -1.75 4.21
C VAL A 52 8.65 -2.61 4.52
N ASP A 53 9.21 -3.23 3.48
CA ASP A 53 10.34 -4.14 3.63
C ASP A 53 10.09 -5.16 4.74
N ARG A 54 8.89 -5.74 4.75
CA ARG A 54 8.42 -6.77 5.68
C ARG A 54 8.14 -6.29 7.10
N LYS A 55 8.15 -4.98 7.34
CA LYS A 55 7.83 -4.43 8.65
C LYS A 55 6.51 -3.68 8.58
N SER A 56 5.62 -3.96 9.53
CA SER A 56 4.35 -3.24 9.59
C SER A 56 4.60 -1.75 9.82
N VAL A 57 3.85 -0.91 9.11
CA VAL A 57 3.98 0.54 9.30
C VAL A 57 3.62 0.98 10.71
N THR A 58 2.83 0.18 11.45
CA THR A 58 2.51 0.49 12.84
C THR A 58 3.74 0.43 13.74
N LEU A 59 4.76 -0.31 13.34
CA LEU A 59 6.03 -0.39 14.03
C LEU A 59 7.02 0.69 13.57
N LEU A 60 6.61 1.47 12.60
CA LEU A 60 7.42 2.53 11.99
C LEU A 60 6.72 3.87 12.23
N GLN A 61 6.42 4.60 11.18
CA GLN A 61 5.77 5.91 11.29
C GLN A 61 4.40 5.94 10.62
N ASN A 62 3.72 4.80 10.60
CA ASN A 62 2.40 4.66 9.97
C ASN A 62 2.47 5.16 8.52
N PHE A 63 1.51 5.95 8.09
CA PHE A 63 1.50 6.43 6.70
C PHE A 63 2.55 7.51 6.41
N ASN A 64 3.22 8.02 7.43
CA ASN A 64 4.35 8.93 7.25
C ASN A 64 5.67 8.21 7.10
N THR A 65 5.68 6.88 7.13
CA THR A 65 6.90 6.09 6.98
C THR A 65 7.61 6.46 5.68
N PRO A 66 8.89 6.89 5.76
CA PRO A 66 9.63 7.22 4.55
C PRO A 66 10.02 5.97 3.77
N LEU A 67 10.11 6.11 2.46
CA LEU A 67 10.44 5.01 1.56
C LEU A 67 11.76 5.31 0.86
N HIS A 68 12.74 4.43 1.04
CA HIS A 68 14.00 4.54 0.30
C HIS A 68 13.81 4.04 -1.12
N ASP A 69 14.76 4.36 -2.00
CA ASP A 69 14.75 3.85 -3.36
C ASP A 69 14.82 2.33 -3.33
N GLY A 70 13.93 1.68 -4.05
CA GLY A 70 13.85 0.23 -4.07
C GLY A 70 13.02 -0.39 -2.96
N ALA A 71 12.40 0.42 -2.10
CA ALA A 71 11.57 -0.11 -1.03
C ALA A 71 10.39 -0.92 -1.58
N ARG A 72 9.97 -1.93 -0.83
CA ARG A 72 8.82 -2.76 -1.17
C ARG A 72 7.69 -2.48 -0.20
N VAL A 73 6.56 -2.06 -0.74
CA VAL A 73 5.37 -1.75 0.05
C VAL A 73 4.31 -2.81 -0.27
N GLY A 74 3.83 -3.49 0.75
CA GLY A 74 2.80 -4.51 0.58
C GLY A 74 1.51 -4.09 1.27
N PHE A 75 0.39 -4.26 0.57
CA PHE A 75 -0.94 -4.13 1.14
C PHE A 75 -1.51 -5.54 1.28
N LEU A 76 -1.62 -6.01 2.51
CA LEU A 76 -2.01 -7.38 2.81
C LEU A 76 -3.37 -7.42 3.49
N PRO A 77 -4.22 -8.40 3.16
CA PRO A 77 -5.50 -8.51 3.83
C PRO A 77 -5.30 -8.84 5.31
N ILE A 78 -6.13 -8.23 6.15
CA ILE A 78 -6.13 -8.54 7.57
C ILE A 78 -7.01 -9.77 7.73
N CYS A 79 -6.39 -10.86 8.19
CA CYS A 79 -7.09 -12.08 8.42
C CYS A 79 -7.66 -12.13 9.82
N GLY A 80 -8.70 -12.88 9.97
CA GLY A 80 -9.16 -13.26 11.27
C GLY A 80 -9.95 -12.23 11.99
N GLY A 81 -10.27 -11.20 11.41
CA GLY A 81 -11.21 -10.34 12.05
C GLY A 81 -12.46 -11.09 12.39
N GLY A 82 -12.45 -12.16 12.01
CA GLY A 82 -13.59 -13.09 12.33
C GLY A 82 -14.45 -12.87 12.35
#